data_61ed956c365b8a0331b1c98f13891880
#
_entry.id   61ed956c365b8a0331b1c98f13891880
#
_cell.length_a   1.000
_cell.length_b   1.000
_cell.length_c   1.000
_cell.angle_alpha   90.00
_cell.angle_beta   90.00
_cell.angle_gamma   90.00
#
_symmetry.space_group_name_H-M   'P 1'
#
loop_
_entity.id
_entity.type
_entity.pdbx_description
1 polymer ?
#
loop_
_entity_poly.entity_id
_entity_poly.type
_entity_poly.pdbx_seq_one_letter_code
_entity_poly.pdbx_strand_id
1 'polypeptide(L)'
;MLRIALASFLLLFLAACETPKVTKEEMDSVNYGPRPVYWKEEITSYLKLRLKDPAGAIVEFPTEPKQMFQKQIGLDPQVHGWAICVLVRDKKPGGAWQDTFPMTVFIRNEKIVAVNNPPDNFGPSGPLYARRQCKELGAPAVDR
;
A
#
# COMPACT_ATOMS: atom_id res chain seq x y z
N MET A 1 24.94 26.06 -35.25
CA MET A 1 23.81 25.13 -35.44
C MET A 1 23.87 23.87 -34.60
N LEU A 2 25.04 23.36 -34.20
CA LEU A 2 25.19 22.15 -33.37
C LEU A 2 24.68 22.28 -31.92
N ARG A 3 24.72 23.48 -31.33
CA ARG A 3 24.32 23.73 -29.93
C ARG A 3 22.79 23.74 -29.70
N ILE A 4 22.01 23.99 -30.73
CA ILE A 4 20.54 24.03 -30.64
C ILE A 4 19.96 22.61 -30.73
N ALA A 5 20.60 21.70 -31.45
CA ALA A 5 20.17 20.30 -31.58
C ALA A 5 20.34 19.52 -30.27
N LEU A 6 21.36 19.84 -29.45
CA LEU A 6 21.58 19.16 -28.15
C LEU A 6 20.54 19.55 -27.11
N ALA A 7 20.07 20.80 -27.11
CA ALA A 7 19.06 21.27 -26.17
C ALA A 7 17.67 20.64 -26.41
N SER A 8 17.32 20.40 -27.69
CA SER A 8 16.05 19.75 -28.03
C SER A 8 16.01 18.26 -27.67
N PHE A 9 17.17 17.58 -27.66
CA PHE A 9 17.23 16.15 -27.30
C PHE A 9 17.08 15.91 -25.80
N LEU A 10 17.51 16.88 -24.99
CA LEU A 10 17.43 16.77 -23.50
C LEU A 10 16.00 16.95 -22.96
N LEU A 11 15.13 17.67 -23.70
CA LEU A 11 13.74 17.92 -23.28
C LEU A 11 12.80 16.71 -23.52
N LEU A 12 13.20 15.73 -24.32
CA LEU A 12 12.42 14.55 -24.64
C LEU A 12 12.49 13.46 -23.55
N PHE A 13 13.44 13.55 -22.61
CA PHE A 13 13.60 12.54 -21.54
C PHE A 13 12.85 12.84 -20.25
N LEU A 14 12.13 13.96 -20.14
CA LEU A 14 11.40 14.34 -18.91
C LEU A 14 9.95 13.81 -18.84
N ALA A 15 9.50 13.03 -19.81
CA ALA A 15 8.08 12.63 -19.93
C ALA A 15 7.75 11.20 -19.47
N ALA A 16 8.58 10.53 -18.64
CA ALA A 16 8.39 9.11 -18.42
C ALA A 16 8.52 8.65 -16.97
N CYS A 17 7.76 9.24 -16.04
CA CYS A 17 7.52 8.63 -14.74
C CYS A 17 6.05 8.80 -14.29
N GLU A 18 5.12 8.55 -15.20
CA GLU A 18 3.73 8.39 -14.75
C GLU A 18 3.54 6.95 -14.25
N THR A 19 3.08 6.83 -13.01
CA THR A 19 2.61 5.54 -12.46
C THR A 19 1.49 5.03 -13.38
N PRO A 20 1.57 3.78 -13.90
CA PRO A 20 0.55 3.28 -14.82
C PRO A 20 -0.83 3.30 -14.16
N LYS A 21 -1.74 4.08 -14.73
CA LYS A 21 -3.12 4.15 -14.24
C LYS A 21 -3.83 2.82 -14.53
N VAL A 22 -4.60 2.35 -13.56
CA VAL A 22 -5.46 1.18 -13.73
C VAL A 22 -6.69 1.60 -14.52
N THR A 23 -7.03 0.85 -15.57
CA THR A 23 -8.25 1.09 -16.34
C THR A 23 -9.45 0.38 -15.72
N LYS A 24 -10.65 0.82 -16.07
CA LYS A 24 -11.88 0.17 -15.62
C LYS A 24 -11.97 -1.28 -16.14
N GLU A 25 -11.57 -1.50 -17.38
CA GLU A 25 -11.55 -2.83 -18.01
C GLU A 25 -10.60 -3.78 -17.26
N GLU A 26 -9.45 -3.32 -16.80
CA GLU A 26 -8.52 -4.11 -16.00
C GLU A 26 -9.14 -4.46 -14.63
N MET A 27 -9.82 -3.50 -14.00
CA MET A 27 -10.52 -3.75 -12.74
C MET A 27 -11.67 -4.75 -12.91
N ASP A 28 -12.44 -4.62 -13.98
CA ASP A 28 -13.61 -5.48 -14.26
C ASP A 28 -13.19 -6.89 -14.74
N SER A 29 -11.94 -7.08 -15.18
CA SER A 29 -11.43 -8.35 -15.72
C SER A 29 -11.00 -9.36 -14.66
N VAL A 30 -10.88 -8.95 -13.39
CA VAL A 30 -10.33 -9.80 -12.32
C VAL A 30 -11.41 -10.22 -11.31
N ASN A 31 -11.21 -11.39 -10.71
CA ASN A 31 -12.08 -11.88 -9.65
C ASN A 31 -11.52 -11.48 -8.28
N TYR A 32 -12.20 -10.56 -7.62
CA TYR A 32 -11.84 -10.12 -6.27
C TYR A 32 -12.21 -11.12 -5.17
N GLY A 33 -13.00 -12.13 -5.49
CA GLY A 33 -13.62 -13.03 -4.50
C GLY A 33 -14.74 -12.34 -3.70
N PRO A 34 -15.37 -13.05 -2.76
CA PRO A 34 -16.38 -12.47 -1.87
C PRO A 34 -15.74 -11.40 -0.98
N ARG A 35 -16.56 -10.42 -0.55
CA ARG A 35 -16.10 -9.43 0.43
C ARG A 35 -15.72 -10.15 1.73
N PRO A 36 -14.51 -9.91 2.25
CA PRO A 36 -14.05 -10.60 3.45
C PRO A 36 -14.87 -10.20 4.67
N VAL A 37 -15.18 -11.17 5.52
CA VAL A 37 -15.96 -10.98 6.75
C VAL A 37 -15.02 -10.83 7.95
N TYR A 38 -13.98 -11.67 8.05
CA TYR A 38 -13.06 -11.74 9.18
C TYR A 38 -11.76 -10.98 8.95
N TRP A 39 -11.80 -9.94 8.13
CA TRP A 39 -10.61 -9.20 7.71
C TRP A 39 -9.85 -8.51 8.87
N LYS A 40 -10.55 -8.05 9.91
CA LYS A 40 -9.91 -7.42 11.08
C LYS A 40 -9.10 -8.43 11.87
N GLU A 41 -9.67 -9.59 12.10
CA GLU A 41 -9.03 -10.70 12.79
C GLU A 41 -7.81 -11.21 12.03
N GLU A 42 -7.94 -11.34 10.72
CA GLU A 42 -6.86 -11.78 9.83
C GLU A 42 -5.69 -10.79 9.86
N ILE A 43 -5.96 -9.49 9.71
CA ILE A 43 -4.93 -8.45 9.77
C ILE A 43 -4.32 -8.37 11.18
N THR A 44 -5.12 -8.47 12.23
CA THR A 44 -4.62 -8.44 13.60
C THR A 44 -3.69 -9.62 13.88
N SER A 45 -4.04 -10.81 13.41
CA SER A 45 -3.21 -12.01 13.52
C SER A 45 -1.90 -11.87 12.76
N TYR A 46 -1.95 -11.31 11.57
CA TYR A 46 -0.76 -10.98 10.77
C TYR A 46 0.18 -10.03 11.52
N LEU A 47 -0.37 -8.95 12.11
CA LEU A 47 0.41 -7.95 12.83
C LEU A 47 1.02 -8.49 14.12
N LYS A 48 0.33 -9.34 14.86
CA LYS A 48 0.84 -9.97 16.09
C LYS A 48 2.16 -10.73 15.87
N LEU A 49 2.38 -11.25 14.68
CA LEU A 49 3.60 -12.00 14.35
C LEU A 49 4.76 -11.10 13.90
N ARG A 50 4.51 -9.81 13.64
CA ARG A 50 5.48 -8.90 13.00
C ARG A 50 5.79 -7.64 13.79
N LEU A 51 4.91 -7.23 14.69
CA LEU A 51 5.14 -6.08 15.56
C LEU A 51 6.09 -6.46 16.70
N LYS A 52 6.88 -5.50 17.16
CA LYS A 52 7.81 -5.69 18.29
C LYS A 52 7.08 -5.75 19.62
N ASP A 53 6.04 -4.95 19.79
CA ASP A 53 5.17 -4.95 20.96
C ASP A 53 3.70 -5.06 20.52
N PRO A 54 3.26 -6.25 20.09
CA PRO A 54 1.91 -6.41 19.57
C PRO A 54 0.80 -6.05 20.57
N ALA A 55 1.06 -6.21 21.86
CA ALA A 55 0.09 -5.90 22.91
C ALA A 55 -0.02 -4.39 23.18
N GLY A 56 1.08 -3.65 22.98
CA GLY A 56 1.13 -2.21 23.17
C GLY A 56 0.91 -1.40 21.90
N ALA A 57 0.94 -2.02 20.73
CA ALA A 57 0.76 -1.32 19.46
C ALA A 57 -0.67 -0.78 19.31
N ILE A 58 -0.77 0.38 18.65
CA ILE A 58 -2.05 0.97 18.27
C ILE A 58 -2.29 0.65 16.81
N VAL A 59 -3.41 -0.02 16.52
CA VAL A 59 -3.83 -0.41 15.17
C VAL A 59 -5.19 0.19 14.89
N GLU A 60 -5.28 0.97 13.83
CA GLU A 60 -6.51 1.61 13.39
C GLU A 60 -6.90 1.16 11.99
N PHE A 61 -8.19 1.00 11.76
CA PHE A 61 -8.77 0.62 10.48
C PHE A 61 -9.66 1.76 9.95
N PRO A 62 -9.06 2.80 9.34
CA PRO A 62 -9.81 3.98 8.92
C PRO A 62 -10.72 3.73 7.71
N THR A 63 -10.60 2.58 7.05
CA THR A 63 -11.41 2.23 5.88
C THR A 63 -12.01 0.85 6.01
N GLU A 64 -13.16 0.67 5.37
CA GLU A 64 -13.73 -0.65 5.10
C GLU A 64 -13.07 -1.28 3.86
N PRO A 65 -13.16 -2.63 3.69
CA PRO A 65 -12.65 -3.28 2.49
C PRO A 65 -13.29 -2.73 1.20
N LYS A 66 -12.43 -2.36 0.25
CA LYS A 66 -12.82 -1.92 -1.10
C LYS A 66 -12.04 -2.71 -2.16
N GLN A 67 -12.68 -3.01 -3.27
CA GLN A 67 -12.00 -3.63 -4.40
C GLN A 67 -10.91 -2.70 -4.93
N MET A 68 -9.71 -3.23 -5.07
CA MET A 68 -8.56 -2.50 -5.60
C MET A 68 -7.70 -3.42 -6.46
N PHE A 69 -7.21 -2.86 -7.54
CA PHE A 69 -6.26 -3.49 -8.45
C PHE A 69 -4.97 -2.69 -8.44
N GLN A 70 -3.86 -3.34 -8.17
CA GLN A 70 -2.52 -2.78 -8.23
C GLN A 70 -1.79 -3.36 -9.42
N LYS A 71 -1.33 -2.50 -10.35
CA LYS A 71 -0.42 -2.92 -11.42
C LYS A 71 0.95 -3.27 -10.85
N GLN A 72 1.68 -4.08 -11.60
CA GLN A 72 3.10 -4.29 -11.31
C GLN A 72 3.85 -2.95 -11.37
N ILE A 73 4.63 -2.67 -10.33
CA ILE A 73 5.48 -1.48 -10.22
C ILE A 73 6.88 -1.94 -9.83
N GLY A 74 7.82 -1.84 -10.76
CA GLY A 74 9.17 -2.34 -10.53
C GLY A 74 9.16 -3.83 -10.21
N LEU A 75 9.61 -4.19 -9.01
CA LEU A 75 9.62 -5.58 -8.51
C LEU A 75 8.34 -5.96 -7.77
N ASP A 76 7.46 -5.01 -7.45
CA ASP A 76 6.18 -5.30 -6.81
C ASP A 76 5.23 -5.97 -7.80
N PRO A 77 4.69 -7.15 -7.48
CA PRO A 77 3.83 -7.87 -8.39
C PRO A 77 2.49 -7.16 -8.57
N GLN A 78 1.83 -7.47 -9.70
CA GLN A 78 0.43 -7.15 -9.85
C GLN A 78 -0.38 -7.88 -8.77
N VAL A 79 -1.29 -7.17 -8.11
CA VAL A 79 -2.19 -7.75 -7.12
C VAL A 79 -3.58 -7.16 -7.24
N HIS A 80 -4.60 -7.97 -6.94
CA HIS A 80 -5.98 -7.54 -6.81
C HIS A 80 -6.64 -8.24 -5.64
N GLY A 81 -7.58 -7.57 -5.03
CA GLY A 81 -8.29 -8.07 -3.86
C GLY A 81 -9.13 -6.99 -3.20
N TRP A 82 -9.63 -7.28 -2.03
CA TRP A 82 -10.24 -6.31 -1.14
C TRP A 82 -9.13 -5.64 -0.35
N ALA A 83 -8.91 -4.37 -0.63
CA ALA A 83 -7.85 -3.57 0.01
C ALA A 83 -8.40 -2.82 1.22
N ILE A 84 -7.60 -2.80 2.27
CA ILE A 84 -7.89 -2.12 3.54
C ILE A 84 -6.68 -1.24 3.88
N CYS A 85 -6.93 0.03 4.23
CA CYS A 85 -5.92 0.86 4.87
C CYS A 85 -5.83 0.50 6.35
N VAL A 86 -4.61 0.31 6.82
CA VAL A 86 -4.29 0.05 8.22
C VAL A 86 -3.27 1.07 8.68
N LEU A 87 -3.54 1.75 9.78
CA LEU A 87 -2.60 2.65 10.42
C LEU A 87 -2.03 1.98 11.66
N VAL A 88 -0.72 1.89 11.71
CA VAL A 88 -0.03 1.21 12.80
C VAL A 88 0.93 2.17 13.49
N ARG A 89 0.91 2.17 14.81
CA ARG A 89 1.90 2.84 15.66
C ARG A 89 2.43 1.84 16.67
N ASP A 90 3.70 1.50 16.52
CA ASP A 90 4.42 0.55 17.36
C ASP A 90 5.47 1.29 18.20
N LYS A 91 6.13 0.59 19.10
CA LYS A 91 7.22 1.11 19.92
C LYS A 91 8.58 0.83 19.30
N LYS A 92 9.50 1.78 19.43
CA LYS A 92 10.92 1.58 19.15
C LYS A 92 11.56 0.70 20.22
N PRO A 93 12.69 0.04 19.94
CA PRO A 93 13.55 -0.49 20.98
C PRO A 93 13.87 0.62 22.00
N GLY A 94 13.56 0.39 23.30
CA GLY A 94 13.67 1.42 24.33
C GLY A 94 12.36 2.07 24.76
N GLY A 95 11.22 1.70 24.15
CA GLY A 95 9.86 2.03 24.61
C GLY A 95 9.28 3.35 24.05
N ALA A 96 10.03 4.15 23.30
CA ALA A 96 9.50 5.33 22.63
C ALA A 96 8.57 4.95 21.48
N TRP A 97 7.49 5.73 21.26
CA TRP A 97 6.59 5.55 20.14
C TRP A 97 7.25 5.86 18.79
N GLN A 98 6.96 5.05 17.80
CA GLN A 98 7.22 5.38 16.41
C GLN A 98 6.14 6.30 15.86
N ASP A 99 6.42 6.95 14.73
CA ASP A 99 5.40 7.64 13.96
C ASP A 99 4.38 6.63 13.43
N THR A 100 3.14 7.06 13.29
CA THR A 100 2.11 6.25 12.65
C THR A 100 2.50 5.97 11.20
N PHE A 101 2.52 4.71 10.81
CA PHE A 101 2.78 4.34 9.42
C PHE A 101 1.57 3.66 8.77
N PRO A 102 1.29 4.01 7.52
CA PRO A 102 0.23 3.39 6.76
C PRO A 102 0.69 2.06 6.16
N MET A 103 -0.21 1.11 6.16
CA MET A 103 -0.12 -0.14 5.41
C MET A 103 -1.35 -0.29 4.53
N THR A 104 -1.20 -0.98 3.40
CA THR A 104 -2.35 -1.43 2.62
C THR A 104 -2.32 -2.96 2.56
N VAL A 105 -3.39 -3.58 3.04
CA VAL A 105 -3.54 -5.03 3.08
C VAL A 105 -4.54 -5.45 2.03
N PHE A 106 -4.17 -6.40 1.18
CA PHE A 106 -5.04 -7.00 0.18
C PHE A 106 -5.50 -8.38 0.65
N ILE A 107 -6.81 -8.58 0.68
CA ILE A 107 -7.44 -9.85 1.07
C ILE A 107 -8.23 -10.40 -0.11
N ARG A 108 -8.14 -11.70 -0.33
CA ARG A 108 -8.94 -12.43 -1.30
C ARG A 108 -9.24 -13.82 -0.75
N ASN A 109 -10.51 -14.23 -0.79
CA ASN A 109 -10.98 -15.49 -0.22
C ASN A 109 -10.56 -15.67 1.25
N GLU A 110 -10.80 -14.65 2.08
CA GLU A 110 -10.48 -14.58 3.52
C GLU A 110 -8.98 -14.68 3.86
N LYS A 111 -8.07 -14.53 2.91
CA LYS A 111 -6.62 -14.62 3.12
C LYS A 111 -5.91 -13.37 2.66
N ILE A 112 -4.91 -12.94 3.41
CA ILE A 112 -3.99 -11.89 2.99
C ILE A 112 -3.19 -12.40 1.79
N VAL A 113 -3.28 -11.70 0.66
CA VAL A 113 -2.55 -12.02 -0.58
C VAL A 113 -1.39 -11.06 -0.83
N ALA A 114 -1.44 -9.86 -0.27
CA ALA A 114 -0.33 -8.90 -0.32
C ALA A 114 -0.44 -7.87 0.80
N VAL A 115 0.71 -7.33 1.19
CA VAL A 115 0.81 -6.21 2.13
C VAL A 115 1.83 -5.22 1.61
N ASN A 116 1.41 -3.98 1.43
CA ASN A 116 2.31 -2.88 1.10
C ASN A 116 2.73 -2.17 2.38
N ASN A 117 4.04 -1.95 2.53
CA ASN A 117 4.67 -1.36 3.72
C ASN A 117 4.45 -2.18 5.00
N PRO A 118 4.80 -3.47 5.05
CA PRO A 118 4.69 -4.28 6.26
C PRO A 118 5.68 -3.83 7.35
N PRO A 119 5.41 -4.10 8.64
CA PRO A 119 6.21 -3.61 9.76
C PRO A 119 7.65 -4.14 9.81
N ASP A 120 7.87 -5.33 9.31
CA ASP A 120 9.13 -6.09 9.41
C ASP A 120 9.97 -6.07 8.13
N ASN A 121 9.42 -5.56 7.06
CA ASN A 121 10.11 -5.47 5.79
C ASN A 121 9.63 -4.24 5.00
N PHE A 122 10.52 -3.29 4.82
CA PHE A 122 10.30 -2.17 3.92
C PHE A 122 10.37 -2.68 2.48
N GLY A 123 9.27 -3.28 2.01
CA GLY A 123 9.14 -3.70 0.63
C GLY A 123 9.42 -2.55 -0.34
N PRO A 124 9.67 -2.84 -1.63
CA PRO A 124 10.01 -1.84 -2.64
C PRO A 124 8.96 -0.73 -2.79
N SER A 125 7.71 -0.99 -2.47
CA SER A 125 6.61 -0.01 -2.53
C SER A 125 6.71 1.11 -1.48
N GLY A 126 7.30 0.84 -0.32
CA GLY A 126 7.57 1.82 0.73
C GLY A 126 6.35 2.58 1.28
N PRO A 127 6.60 3.46 2.26
CA PRO A 127 5.52 4.19 2.96
C PRO A 127 4.72 5.13 2.07
N LEU A 128 5.36 5.73 1.04
CA LEU A 128 4.70 6.69 0.14
C LEU A 128 3.62 6.01 -0.70
N TYR A 129 3.86 4.77 -1.12
CA TYR A 129 2.91 4.02 -1.91
C TYR A 129 1.70 3.59 -1.09
N ALA A 130 1.92 3.00 0.08
CA ALA A 130 0.84 2.65 1.01
C ALA A 130 0.01 3.88 1.41
N ARG A 131 0.65 5.04 1.63
CA ARG A 131 -0.04 6.31 1.93
C ARG A 131 -0.95 6.74 0.78
N ARG A 132 -0.48 6.64 -0.47
CA ARG A 132 -1.30 6.93 -1.66
C ARG A 132 -2.51 6.02 -1.73
N GLN A 133 -2.32 4.71 -1.58
CA GLN A 133 -3.40 3.74 -1.59
C GLN A 133 -4.40 3.97 -0.45
N CYS A 134 -3.93 4.26 0.75
CA CYS A 134 -4.80 4.63 1.87
C CYS A 134 -5.68 5.84 1.54
N LYS A 135 -5.12 6.87 0.89
CA LYS A 135 -5.87 8.04 0.43
C LYS A 135 -6.93 7.65 -0.63
N GLU A 136 -6.58 6.80 -1.59
CA GLU A 136 -7.52 6.30 -2.62
C GLU A 136 -8.66 5.49 -1.99
N LEU A 137 -8.39 4.75 -0.92
CA LEU A 137 -9.39 4.03 -0.14
C LEU A 137 -10.29 4.95 0.69
N GLY A 138 -9.90 6.22 0.86
CA GLY A 138 -10.65 7.22 1.61
C GLY A 138 -10.21 7.38 3.07
N ALA A 139 -9.03 6.90 3.43
CA ALA A 139 -8.47 7.17 4.73
C ALA A 139 -8.14 8.66 4.91
N PRO A 140 -8.28 9.22 6.13
CA PRO A 140 -7.81 10.57 6.43
C PRO A 140 -6.31 10.68 6.16
N ALA A 141 -5.84 11.90 5.89
CA ALA A 141 -4.41 12.15 5.74
C ALA A 141 -3.67 11.71 7.02
N VAL A 142 -2.63 10.89 6.83
CA VAL A 142 -1.73 10.55 7.93
C VAL A 142 -0.70 11.67 7.98
N ASP A 143 -0.97 12.66 8.82
CA ASP A 143 0.01 13.71 9.13
C ASP A 143 1.16 13.09 9.92
N ARG A 144 2.36 13.58 9.62
CA ARG A 144 3.61 13.09 10.22
C ARG A 144 3.71 13.44 11.69
#